data_cf8150e0d21dc42c71519df70b07fecb
#
_entry.id   cf8150e0d21dc42c71519df70b07fecb
#
_cell.length_a   1.000
_cell.length_b   1.000
_cell.length_c   1.000
_cell.angle_alpha   90.00
_cell.angle_beta   90.00
_cell.angle_gamma   90.00
#
_symmetry.space_group_name_H-M   'P 1'
#
loop_
_entity.id
_entity.type
_entity.pdbx_description
1 polymer ?
#
loop_
_entity_poly.entity_id
_entity_poly.type
_entity_poly.pdbx_seq_one_letter_code
_entity_poly.pdbx_strand_id
1 'polypeptide(L)'
;DQDNLDEECVCLMSIHASKGLEFDYVFIIGFDEGFFPLNSEENLEEERRLAYVGITRAKKFLTISVANSRFYHGSRANINPSRFLEESKLINEKSKNQNIQKTSFCKGDLVKHKIFGIGRVVEVNKSGKEEKLNINFGGIMRVIMASFVEKAV
;
A
#
# COMPACT_ATOMS: atom_id res chain seq x y z
N ASP A 1 -15.73 26.14 13.77
CA ASP A 1 -16.17 26.68 12.49
C ASP A 1 -16.95 25.59 11.76
N GLN A 2 -18.29 25.58 11.99
CA GLN A 2 -19.24 24.75 11.28
C GLN A 2 -19.81 25.56 10.10
N ASP A 3 -18.92 26.05 9.23
CA ASP A 3 -19.32 26.86 8.11
C ASP A 3 -19.59 25.98 6.89
N ASN A 4 -20.86 25.94 6.51
CA ASN A 4 -21.39 25.55 5.20
C ASN A 4 -20.97 24.22 4.62
N LEU A 5 -21.58 23.14 5.15
CA LEU A 5 -21.55 21.79 4.54
C LEU A 5 -22.47 21.66 3.29
N ASP A 6 -22.96 22.76 2.74
CA ASP A 6 -23.83 22.77 1.55
C ASP A 6 -23.06 22.85 0.22
N GLU A 7 -21.74 22.97 0.25
CA GLU A 7 -20.92 22.90 -0.95
C GLU A 7 -20.38 21.47 -1.13
N GLU A 8 -20.31 20.99 -2.37
CA GLU A 8 -19.65 19.73 -2.74
C GLU A 8 -18.15 19.82 -2.44
N CYS A 9 -17.76 19.55 -1.20
CA CYS A 9 -16.39 19.66 -0.74
C CYS A 9 -15.90 18.36 -0.11
N VAL A 10 -14.58 18.12 -0.17
CA VAL A 10 -13.91 17.05 0.54
C VAL A 10 -13.41 17.58 1.88
N CYS A 11 -13.92 17.00 2.97
CA CYS A 11 -13.48 17.35 4.32
C CYS A 11 -12.21 16.57 4.68
N LEU A 12 -11.15 17.27 5.05
CA LEU A 12 -9.92 16.69 5.56
C LEU A 12 -9.80 16.93 7.06
N MET A 13 -9.70 15.85 7.85
CA MET A 13 -9.64 15.96 9.31
C MET A 13 -8.90 14.77 9.92
N SER A 14 -8.53 14.89 11.20
CA SER A 14 -8.05 13.75 11.98
C SER A 14 -9.21 12.83 12.39
N ILE A 15 -8.90 11.56 12.71
CA ILE A 15 -9.93 10.62 13.21
C ILE A 15 -10.54 11.13 14.52
N HIS A 16 -9.74 11.76 15.39
CA HIS A 16 -10.27 12.38 16.62
C HIS A 16 -11.31 13.46 16.32
N ALA A 17 -11.04 14.32 15.35
CA ALA A 17 -11.97 15.39 14.97
C ALA A 17 -13.26 14.87 14.32
N SER A 18 -13.25 13.66 13.79
CA SER A 18 -14.42 13.04 13.16
C SER A 18 -15.42 12.44 14.16
N LYS A 19 -15.12 12.47 15.47
CA LYS A 19 -16.01 11.93 16.50
C LYS A 19 -17.36 12.65 16.49
N GLY A 20 -18.43 11.89 16.36
CA GLY A 20 -19.81 12.42 16.29
C GLY A 20 -20.26 12.82 14.89
N LEU A 21 -19.37 12.88 13.91
CA LEU A 21 -19.72 13.12 12.51
C LEU A 21 -19.93 11.81 11.75
N GLU A 22 -20.63 11.85 10.63
CA GLU A 22 -20.83 10.71 9.76
C GLU A 22 -20.86 11.17 8.30
N PHE A 23 -20.27 10.36 7.40
CA PHE A 23 -20.12 10.69 5.99
C PHE A 23 -20.54 9.52 5.13
N ASP A 24 -21.08 9.78 3.96
CA ASP A 24 -21.42 8.71 3.00
C ASP A 24 -20.19 7.95 2.52
N TYR A 25 -19.09 8.67 2.31
CA TYR A 25 -17.81 8.14 1.82
C TYR A 25 -16.70 8.55 2.77
N VAL A 26 -15.94 7.59 3.27
CA VAL A 26 -14.80 7.83 4.14
C VAL A 26 -13.54 7.19 3.56
N PHE A 27 -12.47 7.96 3.52
CA PHE A 27 -11.15 7.50 3.13
C PHE A 27 -10.20 7.64 4.32
N ILE A 28 -9.77 6.51 4.89
CA ILE A 28 -8.74 6.51 5.95
C ILE A 28 -7.40 6.23 5.30
N ILE A 29 -6.47 7.17 5.44
CA ILE A 29 -5.13 7.06 4.85
C ILE A 29 -4.08 6.73 5.91
N GLY A 30 -3.06 5.97 5.50
CA GLY A 30 -1.93 5.69 6.39
C GLY A 30 -2.23 4.69 7.50
N PHE A 31 -3.02 3.68 7.19
CA PHE A 31 -3.37 2.60 8.14
C PHE A 31 -2.23 1.56 8.17
N ASP A 32 -1.06 2.01 8.62
CA ASP A 32 0.21 1.29 8.55
C ASP A 32 0.80 1.08 9.94
N GLU A 33 1.37 -0.09 10.18
CA GLU A 33 2.04 -0.42 11.43
C GLU A 33 3.18 0.56 11.74
N GLY A 34 3.22 1.06 12.97
CA GLY A 34 4.16 2.10 13.41
C GLY A 34 3.71 3.54 13.13
N PHE A 35 2.61 3.74 12.37
CA PHE A 35 1.94 5.02 12.16
C PHE A 35 0.54 5.01 12.76
N PHE A 36 -0.18 3.92 12.59
CA PHE A 36 -1.46 3.67 13.20
C PHE A 36 -1.72 2.16 13.31
N PRO A 37 -1.45 1.52 14.48
CA PRO A 37 -1.03 2.15 15.75
C PRO A 37 0.42 2.64 15.73
N LEU A 38 0.68 3.65 16.56
CA LEU A 38 2.03 4.01 16.96
C LEU A 38 2.62 2.85 17.78
N ASN A 39 3.95 2.64 17.70
CA ASN A 39 4.65 1.54 18.36
C ASN A 39 4.73 1.69 19.90
N SER A 40 3.67 2.12 20.56
CA SER A 40 3.59 2.18 22.02
C SER A 40 2.54 1.19 22.51
N GLU A 41 2.96 0.18 23.25
CA GLU A 41 2.03 -0.80 23.85
C GLU A 41 1.08 -0.15 24.87
N GLU A 42 1.50 0.93 25.51
CA GLU A 42 0.73 1.64 26.52
C GLU A 42 -0.59 2.23 26.02
N ASN A 43 -0.66 2.62 24.75
CA ASN A 43 -1.83 3.27 24.17
C ASN A 43 -2.58 2.41 23.13
N LEU A 44 -2.20 1.16 22.97
CA LEU A 44 -2.72 0.30 21.90
C LEU A 44 -4.25 0.15 21.93
N GLU A 45 -4.83 0.03 23.12
CA GLU A 45 -6.29 -0.09 23.26
C GLU A 45 -7.01 1.19 22.89
N GLU A 46 -6.44 2.35 23.22
CA GLU A 46 -7.03 3.63 22.84
C GLU A 46 -6.96 3.85 21.32
N GLU A 47 -5.83 3.50 20.71
CA GLU A 47 -5.69 3.56 19.26
C GLU A 47 -6.63 2.57 18.54
N ARG A 48 -6.89 1.40 19.15
CA ARG A 48 -7.89 0.46 18.62
C ARG A 48 -9.30 1.06 18.66
N ARG A 49 -9.65 1.74 19.76
CA ARG A 49 -10.92 2.46 19.85
C ARG A 49 -11.01 3.59 18.83
N LEU A 50 -9.91 4.28 18.61
CA LEU A 50 -9.82 5.33 17.61
C LEU A 50 -9.99 4.76 16.19
N ALA A 51 -9.39 3.61 15.90
CA ALA A 51 -9.59 2.90 14.64
C ALA A 51 -11.07 2.54 14.42
N TYR A 52 -11.72 2.01 15.45
CA TYR A 52 -13.16 1.74 15.42
C TYR A 52 -13.97 3.00 15.14
N VAL A 53 -13.65 4.11 15.81
CA VAL A 53 -14.31 5.40 15.57
C VAL A 53 -14.18 5.80 14.11
N GLY A 54 -12.97 5.77 13.53
CA GLY A 54 -12.74 6.12 12.14
C GLY A 54 -13.54 5.26 11.16
N ILE A 55 -13.52 3.95 11.35
CA ILE A 55 -14.25 2.99 10.52
C ILE A 55 -15.75 3.23 10.56
N THR A 56 -16.30 3.51 11.76
CA THR A 56 -17.75 3.74 11.94
C THR A 56 -18.25 5.10 11.47
N ARG A 57 -17.37 5.98 10.97
CA ARG A 57 -17.80 7.25 10.36
C ARG A 57 -18.42 7.06 8.98
N ALA A 58 -18.18 5.94 8.34
CA ALA A 58 -18.69 5.64 7.01
C ALA A 58 -20.15 5.12 7.06
N LYS A 59 -21.05 5.81 6.35
CA LYS A 59 -22.44 5.35 6.17
C LYS A 59 -22.58 4.35 5.02
N LYS A 60 -21.89 4.58 3.90
CA LYS A 60 -22.05 3.78 2.68
C LYS A 60 -20.75 3.10 2.26
N PHE A 61 -19.66 3.85 2.17
CA PHE A 61 -18.40 3.36 1.63
C PHE A 61 -17.22 3.76 2.51
N LEU A 62 -16.39 2.78 2.81
CA LEU A 62 -15.12 2.95 3.51
C LEU A 62 -13.98 2.48 2.62
N THR A 63 -13.00 3.33 2.43
CA THR A 63 -11.73 2.99 1.79
C THR A 63 -10.60 3.20 2.77
N ILE A 64 -9.79 2.17 2.98
CA ILE A 64 -8.60 2.25 3.83
C ILE A 64 -7.37 2.06 2.95
N SER A 65 -6.41 2.98 3.06
CA SER A 65 -5.16 2.88 2.32
C SER A 65 -4.00 2.51 3.22
N VAL A 66 -3.16 1.63 2.70
CA VAL A 66 -1.91 1.19 3.32
C VAL A 66 -0.75 1.44 2.35
N ALA A 67 0.45 1.68 2.87
CA ALA A 67 1.64 1.85 2.07
C ALA A 67 2.54 0.62 2.17
N ASN A 68 3.08 0.13 1.04
CA ASN A 68 4.08 -0.94 1.06
C ASN A 68 5.44 -0.44 1.54
N SER A 69 5.73 0.84 1.36
CA SER A 69 6.96 1.48 1.82
C SER A 69 6.77 2.98 1.97
N ARG A 70 7.46 3.57 2.93
CA ARG A 70 7.51 5.02 3.17
C ARG A 70 8.94 5.51 3.24
N PHE A 71 9.13 6.78 2.90
CA PHE A 71 10.38 7.48 3.17
C PHE A 71 10.31 8.04 4.59
N TYR A 72 11.15 7.53 5.48
CA TYR A 72 11.14 7.87 6.90
C TYR A 72 12.58 8.00 7.40
N HIS A 73 12.90 9.08 8.12
CA HIS A 73 14.25 9.39 8.61
C HIS A 73 15.37 9.28 7.56
N GLY A 74 15.12 9.80 6.35
CA GLY A 74 16.13 9.82 5.29
C GLY A 74 16.36 8.50 4.54
N SER A 75 15.61 7.46 4.87
CA SER A 75 15.67 6.16 4.20
C SER A 75 14.29 5.62 3.82
N ARG A 76 14.24 4.75 2.83
CA ARG A 76 13.01 4.05 2.46
C ARG A 76 12.88 2.78 3.29
N ALA A 77 11.82 2.70 4.08
CA ALA A 77 11.49 1.54 4.90
C ALA A 77 10.27 0.81 4.32
N ASN A 78 10.29 -0.51 4.32
CA ASN A 78 9.10 -1.33 4.07
C ASN A 78 8.22 -1.27 5.31
N ILE A 79 6.92 -1.11 5.10
CA ILE A 79 5.93 -0.97 6.17
C ILE A 79 4.89 -2.06 6.00
N ASN A 80 4.44 -2.62 7.11
CA ASN A 80 3.34 -3.57 7.13
C ASN A 80 2.00 -2.85 7.29
N PRO A 81 0.90 -3.41 6.78
CA PRO A 81 -0.43 -2.96 7.14
C PRO A 81 -0.64 -2.97 8.65
N SER A 82 -1.44 -2.05 9.14
CA SER A 82 -1.83 -1.99 10.55
C SER A 82 -2.41 -3.33 11.04
N ARG A 83 -2.02 -3.77 12.23
CA ARG A 83 -2.59 -4.94 12.90
C ARG A 83 -4.10 -4.86 13.08
N PHE A 84 -4.66 -3.65 13.16
CA PHE A 84 -6.10 -3.45 13.26
C PHE A 84 -6.87 -3.91 12.04
N LEU A 85 -6.26 -3.91 10.86
CA LEU A 85 -6.86 -4.48 9.65
C LEU A 85 -6.94 -6.02 9.73
N GLU A 86 -5.93 -6.66 10.29
CA GLU A 86 -5.93 -8.11 10.51
C GLU A 86 -6.95 -8.49 11.58
N GLU A 87 -6.96 -7.78 12.71
CA GLU A 87 -7.90 -8.00 13.81
C GLU A 87 -9.38 -7.81 13.37
N SER A 88 -9.65 -6.82 12.54
CA SER A 88 -10.99 -6.56 12.01
C SER A 88 -11.44 -7.54 10.93
N LYS A 89 -10.55 -8.45 10.48
CA LYS A 89 -10.77 -9.38 9.34
C LYS A 89 -11.16 -8.68 8.03
N LEU A 90 -10.89 -7.38 7.91
CA LEU A 90 -11.10 -6.62 6.68
C LEU A 90 -10.10 -7.02 5.59
N ILE A 91 -8.93 -7.52 5.98
CA ILE A 91 -7.97 -8.14 5.08
C ILE A 91 -8.12 -9.66 5.22
N ASN A 92 -8.64 -10.32 4.20
CA ASN A 92 -8.52 -11.76 4.12
C ASN A 92 -7.06 -12.12 3.84
N GLU A 93 -6.54 -13.18 4.48
CA GLU A 93 -5.18 -13.70 4.24
C GLU A 93 -4.91 -14.02 2.76
N LYS A 94 -5.96 -14.21 1.95
CA LYS A 94 -5.87 -14.31 0.48
C LYS A 94 -5.37 -13.03 -0.20
N SER A 95 -5.51 -11.87 0.43
CA SER A 95 -4.99 -10.61 -0.11
C SER A 95 -3.48 -10.45 0.11
N LYS A 96 -2.89 -11.16 1.08
CA LYS A 96 -1.42 -11.25 1.24
C LYS A 96 -0.74 -12.03 0.09
N ASN A 97 -1.52 -12.80 -0.68
CA ASN A 97 -1.03 -13.63 -1.78
C ASN A 97 -1.37 -13.10 -3.18
N GLN A 98 -1.95 -11.93 -3.31
CA GLN A 98 -2.06 -11.31 -4.63
C GLN A 98 -0.76 -10.60 -4.96
N ASN A 99 0.05 -11.32 -5.73
CA ASN A 99 1.23 -10.91 -6.47
C ASN A 99 2.60 -10.96 -5.76
N ILE A 100 2.91 -12.11 -5.17
CA ILE A 100 4.19 -12.71 -5.50
C ILE A 100 3.88 -14.05 -6.17
N GLN A 101 3.33 -14.03 -7.39
CA GLN A 101 3.71 -15.07 -8.32
C GLN A 101 5.23 -14.96 -8.39
N LYS A 102 5.92 -15.95 -7.82
CA LYS A 102 7.29 -16.25 -8.17
C LYS A 102 7.30 -16.70 -9.64
N THR A 103 7.04 -15.78 -10.54
CA THR A 103 7.40 -15.97 -11.92
C THR A 103 8.90 -15.88 -11.94
N SER A 104 9.55 -17.04 -11.84
CA SER A 104 10.99 -17.10 -12.08
C SER A 104 11.20 -16.62 -13.51
N PHE A 105 11.82 -15.45 -13.63
CA PHE A 105 12.22 -14.92 -14.92
C PHE A 105 13.47 -15.66 -15.40
N CYS A 106 13.51 -15.94 -16.69
CA CYS A 106 14.64 -16.54 -17.34
C CYS A 106 15.24 -15.58 -18.38
N LYS A 107 16.53 -15.76 -18.66
CA LYS A 107 17.16 -15.06 -19.79
C LYS A 107 16.39 -15.36 -21.06
N GLY A 108 16.03 -14.31 -21.80
CA GLY A 108 15.27 -14.41 -23.03
C GLY A 108 13.77 -14.10 -22.86
N ASP A 109 13.22 -14.12 -21.65
CA ASP A 109 11.83 -13.81 -21.40
C ASP A 109 11.48 -12.39 -21.89
N LEU A 110 10.31 -12.27 -22.49
CA LEU A 110 9.71 -10.98 -22.79
C LEU A 110 8.95 -10.49 -21.57
N VAL A 111 9.20 -9.25 -21.19
CA VAL A 111 8.58 -8.61 -20.04
C VAL A 111 8.03 -7.26 -20.39
N LYS A 112 6.96 -6.86 -19.71
CA LYS A 112 6.30 -5.57 -19.86
C LYS A 112 6.53 -4.74 -18.61
N HIS A 113 7.05 -3.53 -18.79
CA HIS A 113 7.20 -2.52 -17.73
C HIS A 113 6.25 -1.35 -18.00
N LYS A 114 5.62 -0.78 -16.96
CA LYS A 114 4.61 0.29 -17.11
C LYS A 114 5.12 1.52 -17.85
N ILE A 115 6.39 1.88 -17.65
CA ILE A 115 6.98 3.10 -18.23
C ILE A 115 7.79 2.78 -19.48
N PHE A 116 8.56 1.68 -19.50
CA PHE A 116 9.53 1.38 -20.57
C PHE A 116 8.97 0.46 -21.65
N GLY A 117 7.71 0.00 -21.52
CA GLY A 117 7.09 -0.87 -22.49
C GLY A 117 7.61 -2.31 -22.44
N ILE A 118 7.70 -2.96 -23.61
CA ILE A 118 8.15 -4.35 -23.72
C ILE A 118 9.67 -4.40 -23.85
N GLY A 119 10.29 -5.27 -23.02
CA GLY A 119 11.72 -5.53 -23.07
C GLY A 119 12.03 -7.02 -23.00
N ARG A 120 13.28 -7.39 -23.30
CA ARG A 120 13.77 -8.75 -23.18
C ARG A 120 14.76 -8.88 -22.05
N VAL A 121 14.57 -9.86 -21.18
CA VAL A 121 15.49 -10.18 -20.08
C VAL A 121 16.81 -10.71 -20.67
N VAL A 122 17.90 -10.02 -20.37
CA VAL A 122 19.25 -10.41 -20.80
C VAL A 122 19.95 -11.21 -19.72
N GLU A 123 19.73 -10.84 -18.45
CA GLU A 123 20.36 -11.47 -17.31
C GLU A 123 19.45 -11.38 -16.09
N VAL A 124 19.51 -12.42 -15.23
CA VAL A 124 18.77 -12.49 -13.97
C VAL A 124 19.78 -12.60 -12.84
N ASN A 125 19.80 -11.59 -11.97
CA ASN A 125 20.68 -11.55 -10.81
C ASN A 125 19.86 -11.80 -9.52
N LYS A 126 20.11 -12.93 -8.87
CA LYS A 126 19.50 -13.31 -7.60
C LYS A 126 20.41 -12.86 -6.46
N SER A 127 20.00 -11.83 -5.73
CA SER A 127 20.69 -11.37 -4.53
C SER A 127 19.71 -11.38 -3.35
N GLY A 128 19.80 -12.42 -2.51
CA GLY A 128 18.93 -12.57 -1.34
C GLY A 128 17.46 -12.84 -1.70
N LYS A 129 16.55 -12.07 -1.12
CA LYS A 129 15.08 -12.20 -1.34
C LYS A 129 14.58 -11.49 -2.60
N GLU A 130 15.41 -10.69 -3.26
CA GLU A 130 15.03 -9.87 -4.41
C GLU A 130 15.73 -10.31 -5.68
N GLU A 131 14.96 -10.43 -6.75
CA GLU A 131 15.43 -10.77 -8.09
C GLU A 131 15.56 -9.48 -8.92
N LYS A 132 16.79 -9.17 -9.41
CA LYS A 132 17.04 -8.02 -10.30
C LYS A 132 17.23 -8.53 -11.72
N LEU A 133 16.54 -7.92 -12.64
CA LEU A 133 16.55 -8.28 -14.06
C LEU A 133 17.30 -7.20 -14.84
N ASN A 134 18.24 -7.60 -15.65
CA ASN A 134 18.87 -6.74 -16.64
C ASN A 134 18.07 -6.90 -17.93
N ILE A 135 17.36 -5.85 -18.34
CA ILE A 135 16.37 -5.91 -19.42
C ILE A 135 16.77 -4.94 -20.53
N ASN A 136 16.68 -5.43 -21.77
CA ASN A 136 16.87 -4.62 -22.94
C ASN A 136 15.50 -4.11 -23.46
N PHE A 137 15.30 -2.81 -23.41
CA PHE A 137 14.12 -2.10 -23.95
C PHE A 137 14.52 -1.37 -25.23
N GLY A 138 14.41 -2.06 -26.36
CA GLY A 138 14.69 -1.44 -27.66
C GLY A 138 16.11 -0.92 -27.84
N GLY A 139 17.12 -1.62 -27.28
CA GLY A 139 18.54 -1.22 -27.31
C GLY A 139 19.04 -0.56 -26.04
N ILE A 140 18.17 -0.13 -25.13
CA ILE A 140 18.54 0.47 -23.85
C ILE A 140 18.52 -0.57 -22.75
N MET A 141 19.67 -0.80 -22.11
CA MET A 141 19.80 -1.72 -20.99
C MET A 141 19.39 -1.06 -19.67
N ARG A 142 18.54 -1.73 -18.91
CA ARG A 142 18.12 -1.26 -17.57
C ARG A 142 18.09 -2.41 -16.57
N VAL A 143 18.52 -2.12 -15.36
CA VAL A 143 18.40 -3.04 -14.22
C VAL A 143 17.11 -2.70 -13.48
N ILE A 144 16.16 -3.61 -13.46
CA ILE A 144 14.83 -3.43 -12.87
C ILE A 144 14.55 -4.61 -11.93
N MET A 145 13.92 -4.36 -10.81
CA MET A 145 13.48 -5.43 -9.92
C MET A 145 12.35 -6.23 -10.56
N ALA A 146 12.35 -7.53 -10.39
CA ALA A 146 11.35 -8.44 -10.94
C ALA A 146 9.90 -8.08 -10.56
N SER A 147 9.72 -7.43 -9.41
CA SER A 147 8.42 -6.95 -8.93
C SER A 147 7.79 -5.83 -9.76
N PHE A 148 8.55 -5.17 -10.63
CA PHE A 148 8.07 -4.07 -11.47
C PHE A 148 7.76 -4.46 -12.92
N VAL A 149 7.90 -5.74 -13.25
CA VAL A 149 7.66 -6.26 -14.60
C VAL A 149 6.73 -7.47 -14.56
N GLU A 150 5.98 -7.64 -15.63
CA GLU A 150 5.11 -8.78 -15.87
C GLU A 150 5.62 -9.55 -17.10
N LYS A 151 5.43 -10.89 -17.14
CA LYS A 151 5.74 -11.62 -18.37
C LYS A 151 4.79 -11.14 -19.47
N ALA A 152 5.38 -10.73 -20.60
CA ALA A 152 4.62 -10.50 -21.81
C ALA A 152 4.43 -11.86 -22.50
N VAL A 153 3.19 -12.34 -22.52
CA VAL A 153 2.79 -13.58 -23.20
C VAL A 153 2.78 -13.36 -24.69
#